data_78ed950f79c8a2b9002b57ddb8239311
#
_entry.id   78ed950f79c8a2b9002b57ddb8239311
#
_cell.length_a   1.000
_cell.length_b   1.000
_cell.length_c   1.000
_cell.angle_alpha   90.00
_cell.angle_beta   90.00
_cell.angle_gamma   90.00
#
_symmetry.space_group_name_H-M   'P 1'
#
loop_
_entity.id
_entity.type
_entity.pdbx_description
1 polymer ?
#
loop_
_entity_poly.entity_id
_entity_poly.type
_entity_poly.pdbx_seq_one_letter_code
_entity_poly.pdbx_strand_id
1 'polypeptide(L)'
;MNYSSTACEGDLAQLVGLTHKHFIFSLKAGGDVQSHRGVLKHDDLIGKPWGSQVFSHMGAPFFLLQPSISDILNDLPRATQILYPKDIGYILITMGIAPGQVVMEAGTGSGSMTIALA
;
A
#
# COMPACT_ATOMS: atom_id res chain seq x y z
N MET A 1 6.24 -8.01 6.45
CA MET A 1 6.44 -6.55 6.39
C MET A 1 7.54 -6.15 7.36
N ASN A 2 8.59 -5.55 6.86
CA ASN A 2 9.59 -4.94 7.74
C ASN A 2 9.06 -3.58 8.18
N TYR A 3 8.70 -3.46 9.46
CA TYR A 3 8.23 -2.20 10.02
C TYR A 3 9.43 -1.31 10.38
N SER A 4 10.07 -0.71 9.36
CA SER A 4 10.99 0.39 9.60
C SER A 4 10.21 1.62 10.08
N SER A 5 10.78 2.41 10.97
CA SER A 5 10.19 3.68 11.40
C SER A 5 10.24 4.78 10.31
N THR A 6 11.07 4.57 9.31
CA THR A 6 11.30 5.48 8.19
C THR A 6 11.10 4.77 6.86
N ALA A 7 10.67 5.52 5.85
CA ALA A 7 10.50 5.04 4.50
C ALA A 7 11.87 4.74 3.86
N CYS A 8 12.02 3.54 3.30
CA CYS A 8 13.24 3.10 2.64
C CYS A 8 12.99 2.83 1.14
N GLU A 9 14.07 2.83 0.36
CA GLU A 9 13.97 2.39 -1.03
C GLU A 9 13.48 0.93 -1.11
N GLY A 10 12.54 0.67 -2.02
CA GLY A 10 11.88 -0.62 -2.17
C GLY A 10 10.61 -0.79 -1.36
N ASP A 11 10.37 0.06 -0.35
CA ASP A 11 9.13 0.01 0.42
C ASP A 11 7.92 0.39 -0.43
N LEU A 12 6.79 -0.21 -0.11
CA LEU A 12 5.51 0.23 -0.62
C LEU A 12 5.01 1.42 0.20
N ALA A 13 4.79 2.54 -0.46
CA ALA A 13 4.36 3.78 0.16
C ALA A 13 3.00 4.23 -0.36
N GLN A 14 2.28 4.95 0.48
CA GLN A 14 1.00 5.57 0.15
C GLN A 14 1.09 7.07 0.42
N LEU A 15 0.70 7.89 -0.56
CA LEU A 15 0.48 9.31 -0.37
C LEU A 15 -1.01 9.60 -0.30
N VAL A 16 -1.44 10.24 0.78
CA VAL A 16 -2.83 10.64 1.00
C VAL A 16 -2.93 12.16 1.01
N GLY A 17 -3.67 12.71 0.04
CA GLY A 17 -3.95 14.14 -0.04
C GLY A 17 -5.21 14.55 0.72
N LEU A 18 -5.45 15.85 0.85
CA LEU A 18 -6.59 16.43 1.58
C LEU A 18 -7.97 16.00 1.05
N THR A 19 -8.07 15.58 -0.20
CA THR A 19 -9.33 15.14 -0.84
C THR A 19 -9.52 13.63 -0.78
N HIS A 20 -8.85 12.93 0.13
CA HIS A 20 -8.84 11.47 0.27
C HIS A 20 -8.37 10.70 -0.99
N LYS A 21 -7.84 11.40 -1.99
CA LYS A 21 -7.15 10.74 -3.09
C LYS A 21 -5.84 10.19 -2.58
N HIS A 22 -5.62 8.91 -2.85
CA HIS A 22 -4.41 8.22 -2.46
C HIS A 22 -3.70 7.64 -3.68
N PHE A 23 -2.39 7.48 -3.55
CA PHE A 23 -1.52 6.89 -4.55
C PHE A 23 -0.65 5.86 -3.84
N ILE A 24 -0.64 4.62 -4.32
CA ILE A 24 0.20 3.54 -3.80
C ILE A 24 1.27 3.24 -4.84
N PHE A 25 2.54 3.21 -4.41
CA PHE A 25 3.69 3.01 -5.30
C PHE A 25 4.88 2.48 -4.52
N SER A 26 5.82 1.83 -5.22
CA SER A 26 7.10 1.45 -4.62
C SER A 26 8.08 2.61 -4.67
N LEU A 27 8.74 2.88 -3.55
CA LEU A 27 9.80 3.89 -3.47
C LEU A 27 11.03 3.42 -4.25
N LYS A 28 11.51 4.28 -5.15
CA LYS A 28 12.68 4.02 -5.98
C LYS A 28 13.51 5.28 -6.11
N ALA A 29 14.80 5.20 -5.82
CA ALA A 29 15.72 6.32 -5.98
C ALA A 29 15.63 6.92 -7.39
N GLY A 30 15.54 8.25 -7.51
CA GLY A 30 15.36 8.97 -8.76
C GLY A 30 13.97 8.90 -9.37
N GLY A 31 13.02 8.22 -8.72
CA GLY A 31 11.61 8.16 -9.16
C GLY A 31 10.81 9.40 -8.78
N ASP A 32 9.60 9.51 -9.34
CA ASP A 32 8.65 10.56 -9.01
C ASP A 32 7.20 10.04 -9.01
N VAL A 33 6.35 10.68 -8.23
CA VAL A 33 4.90 10.50 -8.25
C VAL A 33 4.24 11.73 -8.81
N GLN A 34 3.47 11.54 -9.87
CA GLN A 34 2.73 12.62 -10.50
C GLN A 34 1.29 12.63 -10.02
N SER A 35 0.85 13.78 -9.55
CA SER A 35 -0.54 14.02 -9.17
C SER A 35 -1.07 15.28 -9.86
N HIS A 36 -2.39 15.43 -9.90
CA HIS A 36 -3.01 16.68 -10.37
C HIS A 36 -2.67 17.90 -9.49
N ARG A 37 -2.03 17.69 -8.33
CA ARG A 37 -1.56 18.73 -7.40
C ARG A 37 -0.06 18.90 -7.40
N GLY A 38 0.62 18.39 -8.41
CA GLY A 38 2.07 18.49 -8.58
C GLY A 38 2.79 17.17 -8.39
N VAL A 39 4.09 17.25 -8.52
CA VAL A 39 5.02 16.10 -8.50
C VAL A 39 5.72 16.04 -7.15
N LEU A 40 5.89 14.83 -6.61
CA LEU A 40 6.74 14.54 -5.46
C LEU A 40 7.86 13.61 -5.90
N LYS A 41 9.10 13.93 -5.58
CA LYS A 41 10.24 13.07 -5.86
C LYS A 41 10.39 12.00 -4.79
N HIS A 42 10.66 10.77 -5.17
CA HIS A 42 10.88 9.69 -4.22
C HIS A 42 12.06 9.97 -3.30
N ASP A 43 13.11 10.65 -3.81
CA ASP A 43 14.28 11.03 -3.01
C ASP A 43 13.94 11.97 -1.84
N ASP A 44 12.87 12.76 -1.97
CA ASP A 44 12.36 13.62 -0.89
C ASP A 44 11.50 12.86 0.14
N LEU A 45 11.08 11.63 -0.18
CA LEU A 45 10.27 10.77 0.67
C LEU A 45 11.11 9.72 1.40
N ILE A 46 12.14 9.18 0.75
CA ILE A 46 13.05 8.19 1.32
C ILE A 46 13.77 8.81 2.52
N GLY A 47 13.81 8.08 3.63
CA GLY A 47 14.40 8.52 4.90
C GLY A 47 13.45 9.30 5.81
N LYS A 48 12.27 9.71 5.34
CA LYS A 48 11.28 10.36 6.19
C LYS A 48 10.54 9.35 7.08
N PRO A 49 10.19 9.76 8.31
CA PRO A 49 9.33 8.95 9.17
C PRO A 49 7.96 8.73 8.53
N TRP A 50 7.40 7.54 8.71
CA TRP A 50 6.01 7.28 8.35
C TRP A 50 5.06 8.17 9.15
N GLY A 51 4.01 8.68 8.52
CA GLY A 51 3.10 9.69 9.08
C GLY A 51 3.53 11.13 8.83
N SER A 52 4.68 11.36 8.20
CA SER A 52 5.16 12.70 7.89
C SER A 52 4.26 13.41 6.88
N GLN A 53 4.08 14.70 7.08
CA GLN A 53 3.53 15.57 6.05
C GLN A 53 4.63 15.93 5.04
N VAL A 54 4.33 15.77 3.77
CA VAL A 54 5.22 16.07 2.65
C VAL A 54 4.49 16.97 1.65
N PHE A 55 5.23 17.67 0.81
CA PHE A 55 4.66 18.65 -0.11
C PHE A 55 5.09 18.37 -1.55
N SER A 56 4.17 18.55 -2.51
CA SER A 56 4.51 18.54 -3.92
C SER A 56 5.32 19.79 -4.29
N HIS A 57 5.90 19.80 -5.49
CA HIS A 57 6.60 20.98 -6.00
C HIS A 57 5.70 22.23 -6.10
N MET A 58 4.39 22.05 -6.12
CA MET A 58 3.38 23.13 -6.10
C MET A 58 2.93 23.51 -4.67
N GLY A 59 3.54 22.91 -3.64
CA GLY A 59 3.18 23.17 -2.23
C GLY A 59 1.94 22.45 -1.74
N ALA A 60 1.38 21.50 -2.49
CA ALA A 60 0.22 20.73 -2.04
C ALA A 60 0.64 19.70 -0.98
N PRO A 61 -0.07 19.65 0.17
CA PRO A 61 0.27 18.73 1.25
C PRO A 61 -0.25 17.31 1.01
N PHE A 62 0.55 16.33 1.42
CA PHE A 62 0.23 14.91 1.47
C PHE A 62 0.76 14.30 2.77
N PHE A 63 0.16 13.21 3.22
CA PHE A 63 0.73 12.36 4.26
C PHE A 63 1.42 11.16 3.61
N LEU A 64 2.64 10.88 4.07
CA LEU A 64 3.41 9.70 3.67
C LEU A 64 3.11 8.56 4.64
N LEU A 65 2.40 7.54 4.18
CA LEU A 65 1.95 6.41 5.00
C LEU A 65 2.43 5.08 4.42
N GLN A 66 2.47 4.06 5.27
CA GLN A 66 2.50 2.67 4.81
C GLN A 66 1.06 2.27 4.44
N PRO A 67 0.83 1.71 3.25
CA PRO A 67 -0.51 1.24 2.89
C PRO A 67 -0.87 0.02 3.75
N SER A 68 -2.10 -0.01 4.23
CA SER A 68 -2.66 -1.21 4.84
C SER A 68 -2.94 -2.29 3.78
N ILE A 69 -3.10 -3.54 4.21
CA ILE A 69 -3.54 -4.61 3.30
C ILE A 69 -4.86 -4.22 2.62
N SER A 70 -5.78 -3.59 3.35
CA SER A 70 -7.04 -3.10 2.78
C SER A 70 -6.83 -2.08 1.67
N ASP A 71 -5.90 -1.14 1.84
CA ASP A 71 -5.57 -0.15 0.81
C ASP A 71 -5.02 -0.82 -0.45
N ILE A 72 -4.08 -1.76 -0.27
CA ILE A 72 -3.48 -2.52 -1.37
C ILE A 72 -4.55 -3.30 -2.13
N LEU A 73 -5.43 -4.01 -1.42
CA LEU A 73 -6.49 -4.81 -2.04
C LEU A 73 -7.50 -3.95 -2.81
N ASN A 74 -7.80 -2.74 -2.32
CA ASN A 74 -8.69 -1.82 -3.00
C ASN A 74 -8.05 -1.18 -4.24
N ASP A 75 -6.73 -1.10 -4.31
CA ASP A 75 -5.97 -0.55 -5.43
C ASP A 75 -5.67 -1.59 -6.53
N LEU A 76 -5.91 -2.87 -6.27
CA LEU A 76 -5.68 -3.93 -7.25
C LEU A 76 -6.49 -3.73 -8.53
N PRO A 77 -5.88 -3.95 -9.71
CA PRO A 77 -6.61 -3.98 -10.97
C PRO A 77 -7.73 -5.03 -10.93
N ARG A 78 -8.96 -4.59 -11.16
CA ARG A 78 -10.16 -5.46 -11.10
C ARG A 78 -10.39 -6.19 -12.43
N ALA A 79 -9.46 -7.03 -12.83
CA ALA A 79 -9.62 -7.87 -14.01
C ALA A 79 -10.56 -9.06 -13.79
N THR A 80 -10.75 -9.49 -12.53
CA THR A 80 -11.61 -10.59 -12.11
C THR A 80 -12.42 -10.20 -10.89
N GLN A 81 -13.39 -11.05 -10.50
CA GLN A 81 -14.06 -10.94 -9.19
C GLN A 81 -13.01 -11.08 -8.09
N ILE A 82 -12.95 -10.11 -7.18
CA ILE A 82 -12.01 -10.13 -6.05
C ILE A 82 -12.73 -10.46 -4.74
N LEU A 83 -11.98 -11.04 -3.79
CA LEU A 83 -12.41 -11.12 -2.40
C LEU A 83 -12.14 -9.78 -1.72
N TYR A 84 -13.16 -9.26 -1.03
CA TYR A 84 -13.04 -8.02 -0.28
C TYR A 84 -12.41 -8.26 1.10
N PRO A 85 -11.78 -7.23 1.72
CA PRO A 85 -11.13 -7.37 3.03
C PRO A 85 -12.03 -7.98 4.11
N LYS A 86 -13.33 -7.68 4.12
CA LYS A 86 -14.30 -8.24 5.08
C LYS A 86 -14.44 -9.76 4.95
N ASP A 87 -14.43 -10.26 3.70
CA ASP A 87 -14.59 -11.69 3.43
C ASP A 87 -13.28 -12.43 3.74
N ILE A 88 -12.15 -11.83 3.39
CA ILE A 88 -10.81 -12.34 3.73
C ILE A 88 -10.66 -12.43 5.25
N GLY A 89 -10.99 -11.37 5.99
CA GLY A 89 -10.92 -11.36 7.44
C GLY A 89 -11.79 -12.44 8.07
N TYR A 90 -12.99 -12.66 7.56
CA TYR A 90 -13.88 -13.73 8.02
C TYR A 90 -13.25 -15.11 7.76
N ILE A 91 -12.68 -15.35 6.59
CA ILE A 91 -12.01 -16.61 6.23
C ILE A 91 -10.83 -16.87 7.17
N LEU A 92 -9.95 -15.89 7.34
CA LEU A 92 -8.76 -16.03 8.18
C LEU A 92 -9.13 -16.40 9.62
N ILE A 93 -10.12 -15.72 10.20
CA ILE A 93 -10.56 -15.96 11.56
C ILE A 93 -11.27 -17.32 11.68
N THR A 94 -12.20 -17.62 10.75
CA THR A 94 -12.99 -18.86 10.80
C THR A 94 -12.12 -20.10 10.62
N MET A 95 -11.11 -20.03 9.76
CA MET A 95 -10.17 -21.12 9.52
C MET A 95 -9.00 -21.14 10.51
N GLY A 96 -8.88 -20.14 11.36
CA GLY A 96 -7.80 -20.00 12.33
C GLY A 96 -6.43 -19.81 11.67
N ILE A 97 -6.37 -19.14 10.51
CA ILE A 97 -5.11 -18.91 9.79
C ILE A 97 -4.31 -17.84 10.52
N ALA A 98 -3.05 -18.17 10.85
CA ALA A 98 -2.14 -17.31 11.58
C ALA A 98 -0.72 -17.39 11.01
N PRO A 99 0.16 -16.43 11.33
CA PRO A 99 1.55 -16.46 10.89
C PRO A 99 2.25 -17.78 11.25
N GLY A 100 3.07 -18.29 10.32
CA GLY A 100 3.82 -19.53 10.49
C GLY A 100 3.08 -20.80 10.06
N GLN A 101 1.83 -20.68 9.61
CA GLN A 101 1.09 -21.82 9.08
C GLN A 101 1.32 -21.98 7.58
N VAL A 102 1.20 -23.21 7.11
CA VAL A 102 1.26 -23.54 5.67
C VAL A 102 -0.16 -23.56 5.13
N VAL A 103 -0.44 -22.72 4.16
CA VAL A 103 -1.75 -22.58 3.53
C VAL A 103 -1.60 -22.82 2.03
N MET A 104 -2.53 -23.58 1.46
CA MET A 104 -2.62 -23.79 0.01
C MET A 104 -3.83 -23.00 -0.53
N GLU A 105 -3.60 -22.22 -1.59
CA GLU A 105 -4.63 -21.51 -2.33
C GLU A 105 -4.69 -22.05 -3.77
N ALA A 106 -5.88 -22.24 -4.29
CA ALA A 106 -6.12 -22.59 -5.68
C ALA A 106 -7.12 -21.61 -6.29
N GLY A 107 -6.86 -21.14 -7.54
CA GLY A 107 -7.72 -20.14 -8.20
C GLY A 107 -7.47 -18.73 -7.68
N THR A 108 -6.21 -18.28 -7.70
CA THR A 108 -5.76 -16.99 -7.10
C THR A 108 -6.46 -15.75 -7.69
N GLY A 109 -6.96 -15.81 -8.94
CA GLY A 109 -7.59 -14.68 -9.61
C GLY A 109 -6.67 -13.45 -9.65
N SER A 110 -7.15 -12.31 -9.14
CA SER A 110 -6.34 -11.07 -9.02
C SER A 110 -5.38 -11.07 -7.83
N GLY A 111 -5.32 -12.14 -7.05
CA GLY A 111 -4.36 -12.31 -5.96
C GLY A 111 -4.75 -11.65 -4.64
N SER A 112 -5.99 -11.24 -4.45
CA SER A 112 -6.40 -10.56 -3.21
C SER A 112 -6.21 -11.43 -1.97
N MET A 113 -6.62 -12.71 -2.01
CA MET A 113 -6.39 -13.64 -0.91
C MET A 113 -4.90 -13.98 -0.76
N THR A 114 -4.18 -14.17 -1.89
CA THR A 114 -2.75 -14.44 -1.90
C THR A 114 -1.96 -13.35 -1.16
N ILE A 115 -2.27 -12.08 -1.42
CA ILE A 115 -1.63 -10.93 -0.76
C ILE A 115 -1.90 -10.95 0.75
N ALA A 116 -3.11 -11.30 1.15
CA ALA A 116 -3.47 -11.36 2.57
C ALA A 116 -2.80 -12.54 3.30
N LEU A 117 -2.47 -13.62 2.57
CA LEU A 117 -1.78 -14.80 3.12
C LEU A 117 -0.26 -14.65 3.17
N ALA A 118 0.33 -13.79 2.33
CA ALA A 118 1.77 -13.55 2.26
C ALA A 118 2.28 -12.68 3.42
#